data_e3f6900658f68ca2afd445c268937a52
#
_entry.id   e3f6900658f68ca2afd445c268937a52
#
_cell.length_a   1.000
_cell.length_b   1.000
_cell.length_c   1.000
_cell.angle_alpha   90.00
_cell.angle_beta   90.00
_cell.angle_gamma   90.00
#
_symmetry.space_group_name_H-M   'P 1'
#
loop_
_entity.id
_entity.type
_entity.pdbx_description
1 polymer ?
#
loop_
_entity_poly.entity_id
_entity_poly.type
_entity_poly.pdbx_seq_one_letter_code
_entity_poly.pdbx_strand_id
1 'polypeptide(L)'
;VFPPAGRAEEFALPRSTPFNLHTSATRIHHRICSIRNGTVRFADHVVFRNIDITVGAHERLAVIGDNGAGKSTLLQVLAGIVPLESGERIVELPGGFVLAEQQPHFPPEATISNALDELLVEVREIEAAMQHISDSIADAAESELPALLNNLAELTDQFEARDGYGVDQRIDAALNELSLEGLDRTRLVGSLSGGERTRLALAAALSSQSDLILLDEPTNDLDEKGVAWLEERLSEHRGALVVVTHDRAFLDRVATEIVAVEDGELRRYGNGYAGYLAARDTERQRLLTQYETWRQELSRSEALLASNSFRLTAIPRKQERASFGHGAFRARSSDHGATGRVRQAKERVARLHADPVSRPADLLSFSPAFTNRSLVQDPDAMPEQTLLLAAHSLRNRASIGQPGLLLDSLEVREGDRWLIAGSNGAGKTTLLRALAGEFPLQEGEIWGKPDLRIAWLRQEPAGEIGSTLLEAFAEATHSYAGDAAETLLALGLFSPRDLELQMNKLSVGQRRRMEVAVAVSAPSDILFLDEPTNHLSPELVEQMEDALRDYPGAVLTVTHDRRWQEKALARGSVQRVHVDLGGIAMVEC
;
A
#
# COMPACT_ATOMS: atom_id res chain seq x y z
N VAL A 1 5.15 -33.53 6.61
CA VAL A 1 4.82 -34.82 5.99
C VAL A 1 3.74 -34.54 4.97
N PHE A 2 4.14 -34.43 3.70
CA PHE A 2 3.23 -34.26 2.56
C PHE A 2 2.59 -35.61 2.20
N PRO A 3 1.29 -35.67 1.88
CA PRO A 3 0.71 -36.84 1.24
C PRO A 3 1.02 -36.88 -0.26
N PRO A 4 0.99 -38.05 -0.92
CA PRO A 4 1.46 -38.26 -2.26
C PRO A 4 0.49 -37.72 -3.33
N ALA A 5 1.08 -37.34 -4.45
CA ALA A 5 0.44 -36.83 -5.65
C ALA A 5 -0.77 -37.68 -6.12
N GLY A 6 -1.94 -37.06 -6.11
CA GLY A 6 -3.14 -37.52 -6.78
C GLY A 6 -3.23 -36.89 -8.17
N ARG A 7 -3.60 -37.70 -9.13
CA ARG A 7 -3.70 -37.51 -10.57
C ARG A 7 -4.14 -36.10 -10.99
N ALA A 8 -3.43 -35.57 -12.00
CA ALA A 8 -3.87 -34.44 -12.78
C ALA A 8 -5.23 -34.76 -13.43
N GLU A 9 -6.30 -34.13 -12.96
CA GLU A 9 -7.51 -33.96 -13.72
C GLU A 9 -7.31 -32.74 -14.62
N GLU A 10 -7.40 -32.98 -15.93
CA GLU A 10 -7.46 -31.94 -16.96
C GLU A 10 -8.62 -30.99 -16.62
N PHE A 11 -8.30 -29.80 -16.11
CA PHE A 11 -9.25 -28.69 -16.05
C PHE A 11 -9.42 -28.14 -17.46
N ALA A 12 -10.41 -28.67 -18.17
CA ALA A 12 -10.92 -28.07 -19.39
C ALA A 12 -11.58 -26.73 -19.03
N LEU A 13 -11.10 -25.63 -19.60
CA LEU A 13 -11.73 -24.32 -19.57
C LEU A 13 -13.22 -24.43 -19.96
N PRO A 14 -14.11 -23.68 -19.33
CA PRO A 14 -15.54 -23.73 -19.69
C PRO A 14 -15.72 -23.20 -21.12
N ARG A 15 -16.18 -24.08 -21.98
CA ARG A 15 -16.54 -23.77 -23.36
C ARG A 15 -17.61 -22.67 -23.35
N SER A 16 -17.36 -21.58 -24.06
CA SER A 16 -18.31 -20.54 -24.38
C SER A 16 -19.61 -21.14 -24.93
N THR A 17 -20.73 -20.81 -24.29
CA THR A 17 -22.07 -21.11 -24.80
C THR A 17 -22.30 -20.39 -26.13
N PRO A 18 -22.90 -21.03 -27.15
CA PRO A 18 -23.14 -20.41 -28.45
C PRO A 18 -24.12 -19.24 -28.32
N PHE A 19 -23.69 -18.09 -28.81
CA PHE A 19 -24.46 -16.86 -28.91
C PHE A 19 -25.65 -17.06 -29.87
N ASN A 20 -26.85 -16.83 -29.38
CA ASN A 20 -28.05 -16.72 -30.20
C ASN A 20 -28.13 -15.33 -30.84
N LEU A 21 -27.92 -15.25 -32.15
CA LEU A 21 -28.13 -14.09 -32.99
C LEU A 21 -29.66 -13.93 -33.27
N HIS A 22 -30.30 -12.96 -32.66
CA HIS A 22 -31.46 -12.30 -33.25
C HIS A 22 -31.62 -10.86 -32.80
N THR A 23 -31.81 -10.00 -33.83
CA THR A 23 -32.31 -8.63 -33.87
C THR A 23 -31.32 -7.49 -33.71
N SER A 24 -31.11 -6.81 -34.87
CA SER A 24 -30.56 -5.46 -35.04
C SER A 24 -31.41 -4.45 -34.26
N ALA A 25 -30.97 -4.15 -33.05
CA ALA A 25 -31.24 -2.89 -32.38
C ALA A 25 -29.87 -2.36 -32.05
N THR A 26 -29.58 -1.09 -32.33
CA THR A 26 -28.36 -0.37 -31.95
C THR A 26 -28.21 -0.51 -30.43
N ARG A 27 -27.60 -1.61 -29.99
CA ARG A 27 -27.22 -1.80 -28.59
C ARG A 27 -26.10 -0.82 -28.34
N ILE A 28 -26.36 0.19 -27.53
CA ILE A 28 -25.31 0.89 -26.82
C ILE A 28 -24.61 -0.21 -26.01
N HIS A 29 -23.49 -0.71 -26.52
CA HIS A 29 -22.68 -1.68 -25.80
C HIS A 29 -22.11 -0.96 -24.57
N HIS A 30 -22.74 -1.19 -23.42
CA HIS A 30 -22.17 -0.77 -22.14
C HIS A 30 -20.92 -1.63 -21.94
N ARG A 31 -19.74 -1.01 -22.07
CA ARG A 31 -18.46 -1.65 -21.69
C ARG A 31 -18.39 -1.65 -20.18
N ILE A 32 -18.70 -2.78 -19.57
CA ILE A 32 -18.85 -2.92 -18.13
C ILE A 32 -18.24 -4.24 -17.64
N CYS A 33 -17.51 -4.18 -16.54
CA CYS A 33 -17.16 -5.34 -15.71
C CYS A 33 -17.65 -5.05 -14.29
N SER A 34 -18.51 -5.91 -13.74
CA SER A 34 -19.06 -5.68 -12.40
C SER A 34 -19.20 -6.97 -11.61
N ILE A 35 -19.08 -6.83 -10.28
CA ILE A 35 -19.36 -7.86 -9.28
C ILE A 35 -20.50 -7.32 -8.42
N ARG A 36 -21.52 -8.14 -8.16
CA ARG A 36 -22.65 -7.81 -7.30
C ARG A 36 -22.78 -8.83 -6.18
N ASN A 37 -22.85 -8.35 -4.93
CA ASN A 37 -22.95 -9.17 -3.71
C ASN A 37 -21.91 -10.30 -3.69
N GLY A 38 -20.69 -10.02 -4.17
CA GLY A 38 -19.64 -11.01 -4.34
C GLY A 38 -19.03 -11.44 -3.01
N THR A 39 -18.98 -12.75 -2.76
CA THR A 39 -18.25 -13.32 -1.62
C THR A 39 -17.14 -14.23 -2.15
N VAL A 40 -15.93 -14.09 -1.60
CA VAL A 40 -14.78 -14.88 -1.98
C VAL A 40 -14.17 -15.52 -0.75
N ARG A 41 -13.97 -16.84 -0.81
CA ARG A 41 -13.41 -17.64 0.27
C ARG A 41 -12.32 -18.58 -0.23
N PHE A 42 -11.25 -18.70 0.54
CA PHE A 42 -10.24 -19.74 0.36
C PHE A 42 -10.20 -20.63 1.62
N ALA A 43 -10.60 -21.87 1.48
CA ALA A 43 -10.78 -22.80 2.59
C ALA A 43 -11.63 -22.17 3.72
N ASP A 44 -11.07 -21.93 4.90
CA ASP A 44 -11.77 -21.35 6.04
C ASP A 44 -11.67 -19.82 6.11
N HIS A 45 -10.88 -19.20 5.23
CA HIS A 45 -10.66 -17.75 5.25
C HIS A 45 -11.54 -17.02 4.23
N VAL A 46 -12.38 -16.11 4.71
CA VAL A 46 -13.19 -15.22 3.86
C VAL A 46 -12.38 -13.98 3.54
N VAL A 47 -12.05 -13.79 2.25
CA VAL A 47 -11.31 -12.62 1.77
C VAL A 47 -12.25 -11.44 1.55
N PHE A 48 -13.40 -11.69 0.89
CA PHE A 48 -14.41 -10.67 0.63
C PHE A 48 -15.80 -11.13 1.04
N ARG A 49 -16.60 -10.18 1.57
CA ARG A 49 -18.00 -10.42 1.95
C ARG A 49 -18.93 -9.41 1.30
N ASN A 50 -19.84 -9.90 0.45
CA ASN A 50 -20.88 -9.07 -0.17
C ASN A 50 -20.34 -7.81 -0.85
N ILE A 51 -19.23 -7.93 -1.57
CA ILE A 51 -18.65 -6.79 -2.27
C ILE A 51 -19.43 -6.44 -3.52
N ASP A 52 -19.55 -5.13 -3.76
CA ASP A 52 -20.08 -4.54 -4.98
C ASP A 52 -19.01 -3.65 -5.62
N ILE A 53 -18.67 -3.94 -6.86
CA ILE A 53 -17.77 -3.11 -7.65
C ILE A 53 -18.23 -3.08 -9.10
N THR A 54 -18.17 -1.92 -9.71
CA THR A 54 -18.44 -1.74 -11.13
C THR A 54 -17.28 -0.94 -11.75
N VAL A 55 -16.80 -1.44 -12.87
CA VAL A 55 -15.79 -0.80 -13.71
C VAL A 55 -16.47 -0.45 -15.03
N GLY A 56 -16.72 0.83 -15.24
CA GLY A 56 -17.32 1.37 -16.47
C GLY A 56 -16.27 1.68 -17.53
N ALA A 57 -16.76 1.98 -18.75
CA ALA A 57 -15.88 2.42 -19.85
C ALA A 57 -15.06 3.65 -19.44
N HIS A 58 -13.76 3.65 -19.75
CA HIS A 58 -12.82 4.74 -19.49
C HIS A 58 -12.53 5.04 -18.00
N GLU A 59 -13.07 4.26 -17.07
CA GLU A 59 -12.74 4.42 -15.66
C GLU A 59 -11.30 3.98 -15.37
N ARG A 60 -10.64 4.71 -14.47
CA ARG A 60 -9.27 4.47 -14.05
C ARG A 60 -9.25 4.29 -12.54
N LEU A 61 -9.41 3.04 -12.13
CA LEU A 61 -9.46 2.67 -10.73
C LEU A 61 -8.08 2.22 -10.25
N ALA A 62 -7.62 2.77 -9.14
CA ALA A 62 -6.50 2.19 -8.43
C ALA A 62 -7.00 1.50 -7.16
N VAL A 63 -6.52 0.28 -6.93
CA VAL A 63 -6.84 -0.53 -5.75
C VAL A 63 -5.70 -0.44 -4.76
N ILE A 64 -6.00 0.05 -3.57
CA ILE A 64 -5.04 0.19 -2.47
C ILE A 64 -5.52 -0.57 -1.23
N GLY A 65 -4.63 -0.83 -0.31
CA GLY A 65 -4.92 -1.55 0.94
C GLY A 65 -3.67 -2.24 1.48
N ASP A 66 -3.76 -2.77 2.67
CA ASP A 66 -2.66 -3.50 3.32
C ASP A 66 -2.24 -4.74 2.52
N ASN A 67 -1.00 -5.20 2.73
CA ASN A 67 -0.53 -6.44 2.14
C ASN A 67 -1.34 -7.62 2.70
N GLY A 68 -1.85 -8.46 1.79
CA GLY A 68 -2.74 -9.56 2.15
C GLY A 68 -4.22 -9.17 2.31
N ALA A 69 -4.62 -7.92 2.10
CA ALA A 69 -6.02 -7.49 2.14
C ALA A 69 -6.89 -8.08 1.01
N GLY A 70 -6.28 -8.69 -0.02
CA GLY A 70 -7.00 -9.31 -1.13
C GLY A 70 -6.96 -8.52 -2.44
N LYS A 71 -6.06 -7.53 -2.59
CA LYS A 71 -5.96 -6.70 -3.80
C LYS A 71 -5.81 -7.52 -5.09
N SER A 72 -4.81 -8.40 -5.14
CA SER A 72 -4.58 -9.31 -6.28
C SER A 72 -5.75 -10.26 -6.49
N THR A 73 -6.36 -10.74 -5.40
CA THR A 73 -7.58 -11.57 -5.47
C THR A 73 -8.73 -10.82 -6.14
N LEU A 74 -8.89 -9.52 -5.86
CA LEU A 74 -9.91 -8.70 -6.52
C LEU A 74 -9.70 -8.64 -8.04
N LEU A 75 -8.45 -8.45 -8.49
CA LEU A 75 -8.12 -8.48 -9.93
C LEU A 75 -8.44 -9.84 -10.54
N GLN A 76 -8.07 -10.93 -9.88
CA GLN A 76 -8.34 -12.30 -10.34
C GLN A 76 -9.83 -12.62 -10.38
N VAL A 77 -10.63 -12.09 -9.45
CA VAL A 77 -12.10 -12.22 -9.48
C VAL A 77 -12.69 -11.39 -10.63
N LEU A 78 -12.21 -10.16 -10.86
CA LEU A 78 -12.63 -9.35 -12.01
C LEU A 78 -12.26 -10.04 -13.34
N ALA A 79 -11.10 -10.68 -13.42
CA ALA A 79 -10.70 -11.50 -14.56
C ALA A 79 -11.51 -12.83 -14.68
N GLY A 80 -12.15 -13.29 -13.60
CA GLY A 80 -12.88 -14.55 -13.56
C GLY A 80 -12.01 -15.79 -13.36
N ILE A 81 -10.75 -15.61 -12.98
CA ILE A 81 -9.81 -16.68 -12.62
C ILE A 81 -10.23 -17.29 -11.28
N VAL A 82 -10.55 -16.44 -10.30
CA VAL A 82 -11.05 -16.85 -9.00
C VAL A 82 -12.60 -16.80 -9.02
N PRO A 83 -13.29 -17.93 -8.82
CA PRO A 83 -14.74 -17.96 -8.78
C PRO A 83 -15.30 -17.32 -7.50
N LEU A 84 -16.49 -16.73 -7.60
CA LEU A 84 -17.26 -16.28 -6.45
C LEU A 84 -17.91 -17.48 -5.73
N GLU A 85 -17.89 -17.49 -4.39
CA GLU A 85 -18.68 -18.42 -3.56
C GLU A 85 -20.18 -18.07 -3.68
N SER A 86 -20.50 -16.78 -3.70
CA SER A 86 -21.84 -16.25 -3.91
C SER A 86 -21.75 -14.88 -4.60
N GLY A 87 -22.85 -14.45 -5.21
CA GLY A 87 -22.92 -13.21 -5.97
C GLY A 87 -22.84 -13.46 -7.48
N GLU A 88 -22.71 -12.40 -8.25
CA GLU A 88 -22.73 -12.44 -9.71
C GLU A 88 -21.59 -11.59 -10.28
N ARG A 89 -20.89 -12.12 -11.28
CA ARG A 89 -19.93 -11.39 -12.11
C ARG A 89 -20.55 -11.14 -13.48
N ILE A 90 -20.66 -9.87 -13.89
CA ILE A 90 -21.22 -9.44 -15.17
C ILE A 90 -20.09 -8.81 -15.98
N VAL A 91 -19.87 -9.31 -17.20
CA VAL A 91 -18.84 -8.81 -18.13
C VAL A 91 -19.47 -8.57 -19.49
N GLU A 92 -19.44 -7.32 -19.92
CA GLU A 92 -19.87 -6.88 -21.24
C GLU A 92 -18.73 -6.06 -21.85
N LEU A 93 -17.68 -6.73 -22.32
CA LEU A 93 -16.46 -6.16 -22.87
C LEU A 93 -16.20 -6.72 -24.29
N PRO A 94 -16.74 -6.08 -25.35
CA PRO A 94 -16.53 -6.55 -26.73
C PRO A 94 -15.07 -6.65 -27.15
N GLY A 95 -14.22 -5.73 -26.65
CA GLY A 95 -12.76 -5.72 -26.86
C GLY A 95 -11.99 -6.62 -25.90
N GLY A 96 -12.70 -7.39 -25.03
CA GLY A 96 -12.07 -8.27 -24.04
C GLY A 96 -11.38 -7.53 -22.90
N PHE A 97 -10.62 -8.28 -22.11
CA PHE A 97 -9.79 -7.75 -21.03
C PHE A 97 -8.43 -8.44 -21.04
N VAL A 98 -7.46 -7.84 -20.39
CA VAL A 98 -6.13 -8.43 -20.15
C VAL A 98 -5.73 -8.25 -18.70
N LEU A 99 -5.07 -9.27 -18.13
CA LEU A 99 -4.50 -9.24 -16.78
C LEU A 99 -2.98 -9.42 -16.86
N ALA A 100 -2.23 -8.46 -16.32
CA ALA A 100 -0.81 -8.63 -16.05
C ALA A 100 -0.63 -8.85 -14.53
N GLU A 101 -0.31 -10.07 -14.16
CA GLU A 101 -0.07 -10.46 -12.78
C GLU A 101 1.34 -10.05 -12.32
N GLN A 102 1.51 -9.80 -11.04
CA GLN A 102 2.80 -9.49 -10.42
C GLN A 102 3.85 -10.58 -10.68
N GLN A 103 3.43 -11.84 -10.69
CA GLN A 103 4.27 -12.99 -11.00
C GLN A 103 3.58 -13.88 -12.04
N PRO A 104 3.75 -13.57 -13.34
CA PRO A 104 3.10 -14.36 -14.36
C PRO A 104 3.66 -15.80 -14.39
N HIS A 105 2.75 -16.76 -14.41
CA HIS A 105 3.07 -18.16 -14.42
C HIS A 105 3.08 -18.69 -15.85
N PHE A 106 4.27 -18.97 -16.36
CA PHE A 106 4.44 -19.63 -17.65
C PHE A 106 5.10 -21.00 -17.46
N PRO A 107 4.78 -22.00 -18.29
CA PRO A 107 5.54 -23.24 -18.32
C PRO A 107 7.02 -22.95 -18.59
N PRO A 108 7.96 -23.45 -17.77
CA PRO A 108 9.39 -23.12 -17.93
C PRO A 108 9.97 -23.51 -19.28
N GLU A 109 9.39 -24.53 -19.92
CA GLU A 109 9.74 -25.06 -21.25
C GLU A 109 9.06 -24.29 -22.41
N ALA A 110 8.13 -23.39 -22.14
CA ALA A 110 7.52 -22.57 -23.18
C ALA A 110 8.54 -21.58 -23.74
N THR A 111 8.44 -21.30 -25.04
CA THR A 111 9.20 -20.20 -25.65
C THR A 111 8.56 -18.84 -25.31
N ILE A 112 9.33 -17.78 -25.44
CA ILE A 112 8.82 -16.42 -25.28
C ILE A 112 7.69 -16.15 -26.29
N SER A 113 7.80 -16.67 -27.53
CA SER A 113 6.69 -16.57 -28.50
C SER A 113 5.41 -17.19 -27.96
N ASN A 114 5.49 -18.42 -27.43
CA ASN A 114 4.32 -19.12 -26.88
C ASN A 114 3.70 -18.38 -25.69
N ALA A 115 4.55 -17.80 -24.83
CA ALA A 115 4.07 -17.00 -23.70
C ALA A 115 3.35 -15.73 -24.15
N LEU A 116 3.84 -15.04 -25.18
CA LEU A 116 3.17 -13.89 -25.77
C LEU A 116 1.83 -14.28 -26.42
N ASP A 117 1.79 -15.41 -27.13
CA ASP A 117 0.56 -15.90 -27.75
C ASP A 117 -0.48 -16.31 -26.69
N GLU A 118 -0.05 -16.87 -25.55
CA GLU A 118 -0.92 -17.19 -24.42
C GLU A 118 -1.50 -15.92 -23.77
N LEU A 119 -0.69 -14.86 -23.60
CA LEU A 119 -1.13 -13.58 -23.06
C LEU A 119 -2.10 -12.85 -24.01
N LEU A 120 -2.04 -13.12 -25.32
CA LEU A 120 -2.85 -12.53 -26.37
C LEU A 120 -3.85 -13.52 -26.97
N VAL A 121 -4.23 -14.55 -26.20
CA VAL A 121 -5.03 -15.68 -26.69
C VAL A 121 -6.28 -15.24 -27.46
N GLU A 122 -7.01 -14.22 -26.99
CA GLU A 122 -8.23 -13.73 -27.67
C GLU A 122 -7.94 -13.19 -29.09
N VAL A 123 -6.84 -12.47 -29.29
CA VAL A 123 -6.47 -11.93 -30.60
C VAL A 123 -5.97 -13.08 -31.50
N ARG A 124 -5.17 -13.99 -30.97
CA ARG A 124 -4.63 -15.16 -31.70
C ARG A 124 -5.72 -16.14 -32.10
N GLU A 125 -6.73 -16.37 -31.26
CA GLU A 125 -7.89 -17.21 -31.61
C GLU A 125 -8.70 -16.61 -32.75
N ILE A 126 -8.93 -15.29 -32.76
CA ILE A 126 -9.61 -14.61 -33.86
C ILE A 126 -8.78 -14.73 -35.14
N GLU A 127 -7.49 -14.48 -35.10
CA GLU A 127 -6.57 -14.60 -36.23
C GLU A 127 -6.58 -16.02 -36.81
N ALA A 128 -6.47 -17.05 -35.98
CA ALA A 128 -6.55 -18.45 -36.37
C ALA A 128 -7.91 -18.82 -36.98
N ALA A 129 -9.02 -18.31 -36.41
CA ALA A 129 -10.35 -18.53 -36.96
C ALA A 129 -10.55 -17.88 -38.33
N MET A 130 -10.04 -16.64 -38.52
CA MET A 130 -10.05 -15.96 -39.81
C MET A 130 -9.26 -16.76 -40.88
N GLN A 131 -8.07 -17.26 -40.52
CA GLN A 131 -7.27 -18.08 -41.42
C GLN A 131 -7.99 -19.37 -41.79
N HIS A 132 -8.56 -20.08 -40.79
CA HIS A 132 -9.31 -21.31 -41.04
C HIS A 132 -10.52 -21.09 -41.95
N ILE A 133 -11.28 -20.00 -41.78
CA ILE A 133 -12.40 -19.67 -42.68
C ILE A 133 -11.89 -19.31 -44.06
N SER A 134 -10.81 -18.54 -44.19
CA SER A 134 -10.18 -18.21 -45.47
C SER A 134 -9.76 -19.44 -46.24
N ASP A 135 -9.15 -20.40 -45.55
CA ASP A 135 -8.77 -21.68 -46.17
C ASP A 135 -9.99 -22.52 -46.59
N SER A 136 -11.07 -22.48 -45.76
CA SER A 136 -12.31 -23.20 -46.05
C SER A 136 -13.09 -22.63 -47.24
N ILE A 137 -13.00 -21.31 -47.50
CA ILE A 137 -13.62 -20.67 -48.67
C ILE A 137 -13.08 -21.22 -49.99
N ALA A 138 -11.79 -21.60 -50.03
CA ALA A 138 -11.16 -22.14 -51.25
C ALA A 138 -11.81 -23.47 -51.74
N ASP A 139 -12.34 -24.27 -50.81
CA ASP A 139 -12.90 -25.60 -51.10
C ASP A 139 -14.44 -25.64 -50.90
N ALA A 140 -15.08 -24.49 -50.60
CA ALA A 140 -16.49 -24.42 -50.25
C ALA A 140 -17.43 -24.56 -51.46
N ALA A 141 -18.58 -25.20 -51.25
CA ALA A 141 -19.66 -25.22 -52.23
C ALA A 141 -20.31 -23.84 -52.36
N GLU A 142 -20.85 -23.49 -53.54
CA GLU A 142 -21.44 -22.17 -53.81
C GLU A 142 -22.58 -21.79 -52.84
N SER A 143 -23.28 -22.79 -52.29
CA SER A 143 -24.35 -22.62 -51.29
C SER A 143 -23.81 -22.25 -49.90
N GLU A 144 -22.57 -22.54 -49.56
CA GLU A 144 -21.94 -22.28 -48.24
C GLU A 144 -21.17 -20.96 -48.20
N LEU A 145 -20.74 -20.46 -49.37
CA LEU A 145 -19.97 -19.23 -49.49
C LEU A 145 -20.56 -18.00 -48.76
N PRO A 146 -21.88 -17.71 -48.85
CA PRO A 146 -22.46 -16.53 -48.16
C PRO A 146 -22.31 -16.59 -46.64
N ALA A 147 -22.43 -17.78 -46.06
CA ALA A 147 -22.32 -17.98 -44.61
C ALA A 147 -20.86 -17.81 -44.16
N LEU A 148 -19.90 -18.38 -44.93
CA LEU A 148 -18.47 -18.26 -44.64
C LEU A 148 -17.99 -16.81 -44.77
N LEU A 149 -18.42 -16.10 -45.82
CA LEU A 149 -18.10 -14.67 -46.01
C LEU A 149 -18.65 -13.76 -44.90
N ASN A 150 -19.89 -14.01 -44.46
CA ASN A 150 -20.44 -13.28 -43.33
C ASN A 150 -19.63 -13.52 -42.04
N ASN A 151 -19.30 -14.77 -41.78
CA ASN A 151 -18.50 -15.13 -40.61
C ASN A 151 -17.09 -14.52 -40.66
N LEU A 152 -16.46 -14.50 -41.83
CA LEU A 152 -15.16 -13.85 -42.03
C LEU A 152 -15.26 -12.34 -41.80
N ALA A 153 -16.35 -11.68 -42.26
CA ALA A 153 -16.57 -10.26 -42.04
C ALA A 153 -16.73 -9.94 -40.55
N GLU A 154 -17.53 -10.74 -39.82
CA GLU A 154 -17.69 -10.57 -38.36
C GLU A 154 -16.37 -10.73 -37.59
N LEU A 155 -15.57 -11.74 -37.95
CA LEU A 155 -14.26 -11.94 -37.32
C LEU A 155 -13.27 -10.81 -37.70
N THR A 156 -13.33 -10.34 -38.95
CA THR A 156 -12.50 -9.19 -39.39
C THR A 156 -12.86 -7.94 -38.58
N ASP A 157 -14.15 -7.64 -38.40
CA ASP A 157 -14.61 -6.52 -37.58
C ASP A 157 -14.12 -6.64 -36.12
N GLN A 158 -14.15 -7.85 -35.57
CA GLN A 158 -13.64 -8.12 -34.23
C GLN A 158 -12.11 -7.95 -34.13
N PHE A 159 -11.37 -8.38 -35.16
CA PHE A 159 -9.91 -8.26 -35.22
C PHE A 159 -9.47 -6.80 -35.40
N GLU A 160 -10.19 -6.04 -36.25
CA GLU A 160 -9.97 -4.61 -36.43
C GLU A 160 -10.31 -3.81 -35.16
N ALA A 161 -11.40 -4.16 -34.47
CA ALA A 161 -11.79 -3.51 -33.21
C ALA A 161 -10.70 -3.65 -32.11
N ARG A 162 -9.87 -4.70 -32.19
CA ARG A 162 -8.72 -4.95 -31.30
C ARG A 162 -7.40 -4.45 -31.88
N ASP A 163 -7.43 -3.78 -33.05
CA ASP A 163 -6.25 -3.39 -33.80
C ASP A 163 -5.23 -4.55 -33.98
N GLY A 164 -5.75 -5.73 -34.29
CA GLY A 164 -4.98 -6.98 -34.33
C GLY A 164 -3.82 -6.94 -35.33
N TYR A 165 -3.93 -6.24 -36.46
CA TYR A 165 -2.88 -6.13 -37.49
C TYR A 165 -1.60 -5.46 -36.97
N GLY A 166 -1.68 -4.58 -35.97
CA GLY A 166 -0.53 -3.86 -35.42
C GLY A 166 0.03 -4.48 -34.13
N VAL A 167 -0.53 -5.58 -33.61
CA VAL A 167 -0.20 -6.09 -32.27
C VAL A 167 1.28 -6.48 -32.13
N ASP A 168 1.86 -7.17 -33.10
CA ASP A 168 3.27 -7.59 -33.04
C ASP A 168 4.26 -6.43 -33.06
N GLN A 169 3.96 -5.40 -33.86
CA GLN A 169 4.78 -4.18 -33.88
C GLN A 169 4.71 -3.42 -32.53
N ARG A 170 3.52 -3.38 -31.91
CA ARG A 170 3.37 -2.76 -30.58
C ARG A 170 4.10 -3.56 -29.51
N ILE A 171 4.08 -4.90 -29.58
CA ILE A 171 4.86 -5.75 -28.68
C ILE A 171 6.35 -5.46 -28.79
N ASP A 172 6.89 -5.41 -30.03
CA ASP A 172 8.32 -5.13 -30.24
C ASP A 172 8.70 -3.75 -29.71
N ALA A 173 7.87 -2.74 -29.94
CA ALA A 173 8.07 -1.41 -29.38
C ALA A 173 8.03 -1.41 -27.84
N ALA A 174 7.03 -2.08 -27.24
CA ALA A 174 6.90 -2.17 -25.79
C ALA A 174 8.08 -2.92 -25.15
N LEU A 175 8.56 -4.01 -25.78
CA LEU A 175 9.73 -4.74 -25.29
C LEU A 175 10.99 -3.87 -25.30
N ASN A 176 11.18 -3.05 -26.31
CA ASN A 176 12.32 -2.12 -26.38
C ASN A 176 12.27 -1.08 -25.25
N GLU A 177 11.11 -0.46 -25.01
CA GLU A 177 10.95 0.54 -23.95
C GLU A 177 11.08 -0.06 -22.54
N LEU A 178 10.74 -1.34 -22.39
CA LEU A 178 10.87 -2.08 -21.12
C LEU A 178 12.25 -2.74 -20.95
N SER A 179 13.27 -2.32 -21.69
CA SER A 179 14.65 -2.84 -21.60
C SER A 179 14.76 -4.35 -21.86
N LEU A 180 13.95 -4.84 -22.81
CA LEU A 180 13.99 -6.21 -23.34
C LEU A 180 14.36 -6.23 -24.84
N GLU A 181 15.20 -5.28 -25.26
CA GLU A 181 15.67 -5.16 -26.65
C GLU A 181 16.39 -6.45 -27.12
N GLY A 182 16.09 -6.87 -28.34
CA GLY A 182 16.79 -8.03 -28.96
C GLY A 182 16.49 -9.38 -28.31
N LEU A 183 15.42 -9.45 -27.50
CA LEU A 183 15.00 -10.70 -26.87
C LEU A 183 14.64 -11.74 -27.94
N ASP A 184 15.41 -12.83 -28.03
CA ASP A 184 15.13 -13.92 -28.95
C ASP A 184 13.83 -14.64 -28.52
N ARG A 185 12.78 -14.52 -29.33
CA ARG A 185 11.45 -15.09 -29.06
C ARG A 185 11.45 -16.64 -29.02
N THR A 186 12.52 -17.29 -29.51
CA THR A 186 12.70 -18.77 -29.44
C THR A 186 13.31 -19.21 -28.10
N ARG A 187 13.83 -18.28 -27.31
CA ARG A 187 14.39 -18.53 -25.96
C ARG A 187 13.30 -19.02 -25.00
N LEU A 188 13.69 -19.93 -24.10
CA LEU A 188 12.77 -20.47 -23.10
C LEU A 188 12.47 -19.44 -22.00
N VAL A 189 11.20 -19.31 -21.61
CA VAL A 189 10.75 -18.40 -20.53
C VAL A 189 11.39 -18.75 -19.19
N GLY A 190 11.66 -20.03 -18.93
CA GLY A 190 12.37 -20.48 -17.72
C GLY A 190 13.77 -19.90 -17.55
N SER A 191 14.39 -19.38 -18.64
CA SER A 191 15.70 -18.71 -18.58
C SER A 191 15.62 -17.22 -18.24
N LEU A 192 14.42 -16.63 -18.20
CA LEU A 192 14.19 -15.25 -17.83
C LEU A 192 14.19 -15.08 -16.30
N SER A 193 14.70 -13.97 -15.83
CA SER A 193 14.51 -13.53 -14.44
C SER A 193 13.03 -13.22 -14.15
N GLY A 194 12.66 -13.14 -12.86
CA GLY A 194 11.30 -12.74 -12.46
C GLY A 194 10.89 -11.41 -13.09
N GLY A 195 11.72 -10.38 -12.96
CA GLY A 195 11.44 -9.06 -13.53
C GLY A 195 11.36 -9.04 -15.07
N GLU A 196 12.16 -9.84 -15.79
CA GLU A 196 12.01 -9.96 -17.25
C GLU A 196 10.66 -10.58 -17.61
N ARG A 197 10.16 -11.56 -16.85
CA ARG A 197 8.84 -12.17 -17.06
C ARG A 197 7.70 -11.19 -16.80
N THR A 198 7.79 -10.41 -15.72
CA THR A 198 6.80 -9.36 -15.40
C THR A 198 6.76 -8.31 -16.52
N ARG A 199 7.93 -7.83 -16.99
CA ARG A 199 8.01 -6.87 -18.11
C ARG A 199 7.48 -7.43 -19.42
N LEU A 200 7.70 -8.72 -19.69
CA LEU A 200 7.13 -9.40 -20.85
C LEU A 200 5.60 -9.43 -20.82
N ALA A 201 5.00 -9.77 -19.68
CA ALA A 201 3.57 -9.77 -19.49
C ALA A 201 2.97 -8.36 -19.62
N LEU A 202 3.66 -7.36 -19.07
CA LEU A 202 3.26 -5.97 -19.20
C LEU A 202 3.31 -5.48 -20.65
N ALA A 203 4.37 -5.82 -21.41
CA ALA A 203 4.47 -5.49 -22.83
C ALA A 203 3.28 -6.06 -23.62
N ALA A 204 2.92 -7.32 -23.39
CA ALA A 204 1.77 -7.94 -24.03
C ALA A 204 0.45 -7.25 -23.65
N ALA A 205 0.24 -6.97 -22.36
CA ALA A 205 -0.96 -6.32 -21.86
C ALA A 205 -1.17 -4.93 -22.48
N LEU A 206 -0.11 -4.12 -22.56
CA LEU A 206 -0.18 -2.77 -23.12
C LEU A 206 -0.25 -2.74 -24.64
N SER A 207 0.12 -3.84 -25.29
CA SER A 207 0.04 -3.99 -26.75
C SER A 207 -1.35 -4.44 -27.20
N SER A 208 -2.14 -5.05 -26.32
CA SER A 208 -3.54 -5.37 -26.56
C SER A 208 -4.39 -4.10 -26.44
N GLN A 209 -5.27 -3.84 -27.40
CA GLN A 209 -6.26 -2.76 -27.28
C GLN A 209 -7.56 -3.28 -26.64
N SER A 210 -7.44 -3.85 -25.46
CA SER A 210 -8.57 -4.40 -24.70
C SER A 210 -9.45 -3.29 -24.11
N ASP A 211 -10.74 -3.60 -23.87
CA ASP A 211 -11.67 -2.69 -23.20
C ASP A 211 -11.35 -2.48 -21.72
N LEU A 212 -10.64 -3.44 -21.10
CA LEU A 212 -10.24 -3.38 -19.70
C LEU A 212 -8.82 -3.95 -19.53
N ILE A 213 -7.95 -3.16 -18.91
CA ILE A 213 -6.61 -3.59 -18.48
C ILE A 213 -6.62 -3.75 -16.95
N LEU A 214 -6.17 -4.91 -16.48
CA LEU A 214 -5.96 -5.24 -15.07
C LEU A 214 -4.45 -5.39 -14.83
N LEU A 215 -3.89 -4.57 -13.92
CA LEU A 215 -2.44 -4.58 -13.62
C LEU A 215 -2.22 -4.80 -12.13
N ASP A 216 -1.36 -5.76 -11.79
CA ASP A 216 -0.96 -6.04 -10.41
C ASP A 216 0.49 -5.63 -10.17
N GLU A 217 0.71 -4.54 -9.42
CA GLU A 217 2.01 -3.94 -9.07
C GLU A 217 2.95 -3.74 -10.28
N PRO A 218 2.49 -3.06 -11.36
CA PRO A 218 3.24 -2.98 -12.61
C PRO A 218 4.53 -2.16 -12.52
N THR A 219 4.71 -1.36 -11.47
CA THR A 219 5.87 -0.48 -11.29
C THR A 219 7.06 -1.13 -10.59
N ASN A 220 6.88 -2.28 -9.92
CA ASN A 220 7.90 -2.87 -9.05
C ASN A 220 9.20 -3.26 -9.77
N ASP A 221 9.11 -3.76 -11.01
CA ASP A 221 10.25 -4.27 -11.78
C ASP A 221 10.68 -3.31 -12.91
N LEU A 222 10.21 -2.05 -12.87
CA LEU A 222 10.54 -1.03 -13.86
C LEU A 222 11.55 -0.03 -13.30
N ASP A 223 12.41 0.47 -14.17
CA ASP A 223 13.21 1.66 -13.91
C ASP A 223 12.39 2.94 -14.14
N GLU A 224 12.95 4.08 -13.85
CA GLU A 224 12.27 5.37 -13.96
C GLU A 224 11.75 5.65 -15.38
N LYS A 225 12.52 5.23 -16.41
CA LYS A 225 12.12 5.38 -17.82
C LYS A 225 10.95 4.46 -18.17
N GLY A 226 11.01 3.22 -17.72
CA GLY A 226 9.92 2.24 -17.91
C GLY A 226 8.63 2.68 -17.24
N VAL A 227 8.70 3.26 -16.04
CA VAL A 227 7.52 3.79 -15.35
C VAL A 227 6.95 5.02 -16.09
N ALA A 228 7.79 5.95 -16.54
CA ALA A 228 7.32 7.11 -17.29
C ALA A 228 6.64 6.70 -18.60
N TRP A 229 7.22 5.73 -19.33
CA TRP A 229 6.61 5.17 -20.53
C TRP A 229 5.27 4.47 -20.23
N LEU A 230 5.20 3.69 -19.13
CA LEU A 230 3.95 3.05 -18.69
C LEU A 230 2.85 4.09 -18.43
N GLU A 231 3.17 5.16 -17.70
CA GLU A 231 2.24 6.25 -17.41
C GLU A 231 1.71 6.88 -18.70
N GLU A 232 2.58 7.15 -19.68
CA GLU A 232 2.22 7.71 -20.98
C GLU A 232 1.28 6.77 -21.75
N ARG A 233 1.64 5.49 -21.87
CA ARG A 233 0.82 4.47 -22.55
C ARG A 233 -0.55 4.30 -21.91
N LEU A 234 -0.61 4.24 -20.57
CA LEU A 234 -1.88 4.16 -19.87
C LEU A 234 -2.71 5.45 -20.03
N SER A 235 -2.08 6.61 -20.13
CA SER A 235 -2.79 7.88 -20.39
C SER A 235 -3.49 7.89 -21.75
N GLU A 236 -2.89 7.26 -22.75
CA GLU A 236 -3.43 7.15 -24.12
C GLU A 236 -4.49 6.03 -24.25
N HIS A 237 -4.50 5.07 -23.32
CA HIS A 237 -5.41 3.94 -23.37
C HIS A 237 -6.87 4.41 -23.28
N ARG A 238 -7.71 3.95 -24.23
CA ARG A 238 -9.12 4.35 -24.33
C ARG A 238 -10.10 3.49 -23.54
N GLY A 239 -9.67 2.31 -23.10
CA GLY A 239 -10.45 1.40 -22.28
C GLY A 239 -10.42 1.77 -20.80
N ALA A 240 -11.04 0.92 -19.98
CA ALA A 240 -10.96 1.00 -18.54
C ALA A 240 -9.64 0.43 -18.01
N LEU A 241 -9.23 0.90 -16.85
CA LEU A 241 -8.03 0.46 -16.13
C LEU A 241 -8.37 0.14 -14.69
N VAL A 242 -7.92 -1.00 -14.20
CA VAL A 242 -7.85 -1.30 -12.77
C VAL A 242 -6.41 -1.67 -12.43
N VAL A 243 -5.79 -0.91 -11.56
CA VAL A 243 -4.39 -1.13 -11.17
C VAL A 243 -4.25 -1.28 -9.65
N VAL A 244 -3.51 -2.28 -9.23
CA VAL A 244 -3.02 -2.41 -7.86
C VAL A 244 -1.61 -1.85 -7.83
N THR A 245 -1.34 -0.86 -7.00
CA THR A 245 0.02 -0.33 -6.82
C THR A 245 0.18 0.42 -5.51
N HIS A 246 1.40 0.47 -5.04
CA HIS A 246 1.83 1.29 -3.90
C HIS A 246 2.60 2.56 -4.34
N ASP A 247 2.89 2.72 -5.63
CA ASP A 247 3.55 3.92 -6.17
C ASP A 247 2.59 5.12 -6.18
N ARG A 248 2.79 6.02 -5.21
CA ARG A 248 1.94 7.19 -4.99
C ARG A 248 2.02 8.22 -6.13
N ALA A 249 3.18 8.36 -6.79
CA ALA A 249 3.33 9.24 -7.94
C ALA A 249 2.55 8.70 -9.14
N PHE A 250 2.59 7.38 -9.33
CA PHE A 250 1.79 6.70 -10.34
C PHE A 250 0.28 6.83 -10.06
N LEU A 251 -0.15 6.69 -8.80
CA LEU A 251 -1.55 6.88 -8.39
C LEU A 251 -2.05 8.29 -8.73
N ASP A 252 -1.27 9.33 -8.44
CA ASP A 252 -1.63 10.72 -8.73
C ASP A 252 -1.79 11.00 -10.23
N ARG A 253 -0.98 10.33 -11.09
CA ARG A 253 -0.97 10.58 -12.54
C ARG A 253 -1.98 9.77 -13.31
N VAL A 254 -2.24 8.54 -12.89
CA VAL A 254 -3.00 7.57 -13.68
C VAL A 254 -4.41 7.35 -13.16
N ALA A 255 -4.62 7.33 -11.83
CA ALA A 255 -5.90 7.00 -11.24
C ALA A 255 -6.83 8.21 -11.12
N THR A 256 -8.08 8.04 -11.57
CA THR A 256 -9.16 9.02 -11.32
C THR A 256 -9.96 8.70 -10.08
N GLU A 257 -9.96 7.45 -9.66
CA GLU A 257 -10.67 6.96 -8.48
C GLU A 257 -9.85 5.91 -7.75
N ILE A 258 -10.02 5.85 -6.44
CA ILE A 258 -9.35 4.91 -5.56
C ILE A 258 -10.37 3.95 -4.97
N VAL A 259 -10.06 2.66 -4.97
CA VAL A 259 -10.79 1.61 -4.26
C VAL A 259 -9.91 1.10 -3.12
N ALA A 260 -10.27 1.42 -1.89
CA ALA A 260 -9.59 0.91 -0.71
C ALA A 260 -10.19 -0.45 -0.30
N VAL A 261 -9.30 -1.42 -0.07
CA VAL A 261 -9.65 -2.76 0.44
C VAL A 261 -9.33 -2.79 1.93
N GLU A 262 -10.37 -2.83 2.77
CA GLU A 262 -10.27 -2.78 4.24
C GLU A 262 -11.19 -3.85 4.85
N ASP A 263 -10.64 -4.73 5.67
CA ASP A 263 -11.39 -5.78 6.39
C ASP A 263 -12.34 -6.63 5.52
N GLY A 264 -11.99 -6.83 4.25
CA GLY A 264 -12.79 -7.58 3.28
C GLY A 264 -13.95 -6.80 2.66
N GLU A 265 -14.00 -5.50 2.88
CA GLU A 265 -14.93 -4.56 2.25
C GLU A 265 -14.20 -3.67 1.22
N LEU A 266 -14.97 -3.13 0.27
CA LEU A 266 -14.47 -2.18 -0.72
C LEU A 266 -15.07 -0.80 -0.45
N ARG A 267 -14.20 0.23 -0.40
CA ARG A 267 -14.63 1.63 -0.29
C ARG A 267 -14.07 2.41 -1.47
N ARG A 268 -14.96 3.08 -2.20
CA ARG A 268 -14.61 3.85 -3.40
C ARG A 268 -14.53 5.33 -3.08
N TYR A 269 -13.47 5.98 -3.56
CA TYR A 269 -13.17 7.40 -3.37
C TYR A 269 -12.93 8.05 -4.72
N GLY A 270 -13.62 9.16 -4.99
CA GLY A 270 -13.42 9.96 -6.20
C GLY A 270 -12.28 10.96 -6.09
N ASN A 271 -12.00 11.66 -7.20
CA ASN A 271 -10.95 12.68 -7.31
C ASN A 271 -9.51 12.16 -7.10
N GLY A 272 -9.25 10.91 -7.50
CA GLY A 272 -7.93 10.31 -7.47
C GLY A 272 -7.33 10.16 -6.08
N TYR A 273 -6.00 10.07 -6.01
CA TYR A 273 -5.30 9.85 -4.75
C TYR A 273 -5.40 11.04 -3.79
N ALA A 274 -5.40 12.27 -4.30
CA ALA A 274 -5.60 13.47 -3.46
C ALA A 274 -6.99 13.50 -2.81
N GLY A 275 -8.05 13.10 -3.56
CA GLY A 275 -9.40 12.99 -3.03
C GLY A 275 -9.53 11.93 -1.95
N TYR A 276 -8.86 10.80 -2.13
CA TYR A 276 -8.76 9.75 -1.12
C TYR A 276 -8.14 10.26 0.18
N LEU A 277 -6.97 10.92 0.12
CA LEU A 277 -6.31 11.48 1.31
C LEU A 277 -7.19 12.50 2.03
N ALA A 278 -7.85 13.40 1.30
CA ALA A 278 -8.77 14.39 1.87
C ALA A 278 -9.98 13.75 2.56
N ALA A 279 -10.53 12.67 1.97
CA ALA A 279 -11.64 11.93 2.57
C ALA A 279 -11.21 11.21 3.86
N ARG A 280 -10.02 10.62 3.88
CA ARG A 280 -9.45 9.95 5.08
C ARG A 280 -9.18 10.94 6.20
N ASP A 281 -8.64 12.11 5.88
CA ASP A 281 -8.44 13.17 6.90
C ASP A 281 -9.79 13.64 7.49
N THR A 282 -10.78 13.85 6.63
CA THR A 282 -12.13 14.23 7.05
C THR A 282 -12.76 13.17 7.97
N GLU A 283 -12.64 11.90 7.62
CA GLU A 283 -13.14 10.78 8.43
C GLU A 283 -12.43 10.72 9.78
N ARG A 284 -11.10 10.88 9.80
CA ARG A 284 -10.31 10.95 11.02
C ARG A 284 -10.75 12.09 11.94
N GLN A 285 -10.92 13.30 11.41
CA GLN A 285 -11.40 14.47 12.18
C GLN A 285 -12.78 14.22 12.77
N ARG A 286 -13.67 13.58 12.00
CA ARG A 286 -14.98 13.18 12.49
C ARG A 286 -14.89 12.20 13.66
N LEU A 287 -14.07 11.17 13.56
CA LEU A 287 -13.87 10.19 14.63
C LEU A 287 -13.26 10.82 15.89
N LEU A 288 -12.30 11.73 15.74
CA LEU A 288 -11.74 12.50 16.86
C LEU A 288 -12.82 13.33 17.56
N THR A 289 -13.64 14.06 16.80
CA THR A 289 -14.73 14.88 17.36
C THR A 289 -15.76 14.01 18.10
N GLN A 290 -16.10 12.84 17.55
CA GLN A 290 -16.99 11.88 18.19
C GLN A 290 -16.42 11.36 19.52
N TYR A 291 -15.13 10.97 19.51
CA TYR A 291 -14.44 10.51 20.71
C TYR A 291 -14.36 11.59 21.80
N GLU A 292 -13.97 12.81 21.44
CA GLU A 292 -13.90 13.93 22.37
C GLU A 292 -15.26 14.27 22.98
N THR A 293 -16.31 14.27 22.16
CA THR A 293 -17.69 14.50 22.62
C THR A 293 -18.12 13.41 23.60
N TRP A 294 -17.90 12.14 23.26
CA TRP A 294 -18.17 11.01 24.14
C TRP A 294 -17.41 11.10 25.45
N ARG A 295 -16.12 11.41 25.42
CA ARG A 295 -15.25 11.57 26.60
C ARG A 295 -15.70 12.70 27.50
N GLN A 296 -16.05 13.86 26.92
CA GLN A 296 -16.56 15.01 27.67
C GLN A 296 -17.91 14.69 28.35
N GLU A 297 -18.79 13.99 27.63
CA GLU A 297 -20.10 13.60 28.17
C GLU A 297 -19.96 12.58 29.30
N LEU A 298 -19.07 11.61 29.17
CA LEU A 298 -18.72 10.63 30.19
C LEU A 298 -18.18 11.34 31.44
N SER A 299 -17.14 12.17 31.27
CA SER A 299 -16.53 12.93 32.39
C SER A 299 -17.54 13.85 33.12
N ARG A 300 -18.41 14.55 32.39
CA ARG A 300 -19.49 15.38 33.01
C ARG A 300 -20.46 14.52 33.81
N SER A 301 -20.84 13.37 33.28
CA SER A 301 -21.81 12.49 33.93
C SER A 301 -21.22 11.85 35.19
N GLU A 302 -19.96 11.45 35.16
CA GLU A 302 -19.23 10.94 36.31
C GLU A 302 -19.00 11.99 37.38
N ALA A 303 -18.61 13.21 36.99
CA ALA A 303 -18.48 14.34 37.93
C ALA A 303 -19.81 14.68 38.64
N LEU A 304 -20.94 14.61 37.92
CA LEU A 304 -22.27 14.78 38.50
C LEU A 304 -22.60 13.66 39.50
N LEU A 305 -22.23 12.42 39.22
CA LEU A 305 -22.38 11.29 40.14
C LEU A 305 -21.51 11.48 41.39
N ALA A 306 -20.23 11.82 41.23
CA ALA A 306 -19.31 12.05 42.34
C ALA A 306 -19.78 13.20 43.26
N SER A 307 -20.12 14.35 42.69
CA SER A 307 -20.56 15.51 43.47
C SER A 307 -21.87 15.28 44.23
N ASN A 308 -22.78 14.49 43.68
CA ASN A 308 -24.05 14.19 44.33
C ASN A 308 -23.96 13.03 45.33
N SER A 309 -23.02 12.08 45.17
CA SER A 309 -22.77 11.03 46.17
C SER A 309 -22.25 11.61 47.49
N PHE A 310 -21.38 12.62 47.43
CA PHE A 310 -20.92 13.36 48.60
C PHE A 310 -22.07 14.11 49.32
N ARG A 311 -23.02 14.71 48.58
CA ARG A 311 -24.18 15.38 49.16
C ARG A 311 -25.16 14.42 49.83
N LEU A 312 -25.39 13.25 49.26
CA LEU A 312 -26.28 12.21 49.82
C LEU A 312 -25.69 11.53 51.07
N THR A 313 -24.37 11.42 51.18
CA THR A 313 -23.69 10.92 52.39
C THR A 313 -23.59 11.94 53.50
N ALA A 314 -23.65 13.24 53.19
CA ALA A 314 -23.59 14.34 54.16
C ALA A 314 -24.95 14.69 54.79
N ILE A 315 -26.06 14.05 54.35
CA ILE A 315 -27.38 14.29 54.98
C ILE A 315 -27.51 13.39 56.21
N PRO A 316 -27.64 13.94 57.45
CA PRO A 316 -27.83 13.16 58.67
C PRO A 316 -29.12 12.33 58.56
N ARG A 317 -29.01 11.00 58.71
CA ARG A 317 -30.14 10.05 58.67
C ARG A 317 -31.12 10.17 59.82
N LYS A 318 -30.97 11.10 60.76
CA LYS A 318 -31.83 11.27 61.91
C LYS A 318 -32.20 12.73 62.14
N GLN A 319 -33.40 13.13 61.72
CA GLN A 319 -34.13 14.19 62.43
C GLN A 319 -35.46 13.63 62.93
N GLU A 320 -35.54 13.57 64.22
CA GLU A 320 -36.75 13.31 64.97
C GLU A 320 -37.77 14.42 64.70
N ARG A 321 -39.02 14.04 64.77
CA ARG A 321 -40.23 14.81 64.62
C ARG A 321 -40.12 16.31 65.02
N ALA A 322 -40.30 17.19 64.05
CA ALA A 322 -40.68 18.56 64.30
C ALA A 322 -41.73 19.04 63.29
N SER A 323 -42.79 19.56 63.84
CA SER A 323 -44.01 20.23 63.38
C SER A 323 -44.13 20.68 61.92
N PHE A 324 -45.37 20.58 61.44
CA PHE A 324 -45.93 21.12 60.20
C PHE A 324 -45.50 22.56 59.92
N GLY A 325 -44.70 22.81 58.91
CA GLY A 325 -44.39 24.14 58.39
C GLY A 325 -44.01 24.11 56.94
N HIS A 326 -44.38 25.14 56.18
CA HIS A 326 -44.17 25.24 54.69
C HIS A 326 -42.74 25.08 54.20
N GLY A 327 -41.75 25.00 55.07
CA GLY A 327 -40.34 24.67 54.72
C GLY A 327 -40.08 23.20 54.32
N ALA A 328 -40.86 22.26 54.85
CA ALA A 328 -40.71 20.84 54.58
C ALA A 328 -41.13 20.43 53.14
N PHE A 329 -42.02 21.19 52.51
CA PHE A 329 -42.48 20.92 51.16
C PHE A 329 -41.46 21.37 50.10
N ARG A 330 -40.73 22.48 50.33
CA ARG A 330 -39.64 22.94 49.45
C ARG A 330 -38.42 22.01 49.53
N ALA A 331 -38.08 21.48 50.70
CA ALA A 331 -36.98 20.52 50.87
C ALA A 331 -37.27 19.18 50.14
N ARG A 332 -38.51 18.66 50.22
CA ARG A 332 -38.92 17.43 49.51
C ARG A 332 -38.95 17.60 47.98
N SER A 333 -39.35 18.79 47.49
CA SER A 333 -39.36 19.08 46.05
C SER A 333 -37.93 19.15 45.47
N SER A 334 -36.97 19.74 46.21
CA SER A 334 -35.56 19.79 45.78
C SER A 334 -34.85 18.41 45.84
N ASP A 335 -35.23 17.55 46.79
CA ASP A 335 -34.71 16.20 46.94
C ASP A 335 -35.17 15.28 45.80
N HIS A 336 -36.43 15.38 45.36
CA HIS A 336 -36.92 14.62 44.21
C HIS A 336 -36.23 14.99 42.90
N GLY A 337 -35.92 16.28 42.73
CA GLY A 337 -35.16 16.76 41.54
C GLY A 337 -33.69 16.36 41.55
N ALA A 338 -33.06 16.28 42.73
CA ALA A 338 -31.68 15.82 42.88
C ALA A 338 -31.55 14.29 42.64
N THR A 339 -32.45 13.50 43.20
CA THR A 339 -32.49 12.04 43.02
C THR A 339 -32.75 11.65 41.56
N GLY A 340 -33.65 12.40 40.86
CA GLY A 340 -33.91 12.21 39.45
C GLY A 340 -32.69 12.50 38.59
N ARG A 341 -31.93 13.56 38.88
CA ARG A 341 -30.69 13.91 38.15
C ARG A 341 -29.59 12.88 38.36
N VAL A 342 -29.42 12.34 39.55
CA VAL A 342 -28.46 11.27 39.86
C VAL A 342 -28.82 9.99 39.11
N ARG A 343 -30.10 9.61 39.08
CA ARG A 343 -30.56 8.45 38.35
C ARG A 343 -30.29 8.60 36.84
N GLN A 344 -30.64 9.73 36.25
CA GLN A 344 -30.37 10.03 34.84
C GLN A 344 -28.87 10.00 34.53
N ALA A 345 -28.03 10.60 35.39
CA ALA A 345 -26.58 10.56 35.22
C ALA A 345 -26.03 9.12 35.30
N LYS A 346 -26.55 8.29 36.22
CA LYS A 346 -26.16 6.87 36.31
C LYS A 346 -26.57 6.06 35.08
N GLU A 347 -27.79 6.25 34.57
CA GLU A 347 -28.28 5.62 33.36
C GLU A 347 -27.46 6.08 32.13
N ARG A 348 -27.05 7.36 32.08
CA ARG A 348 -26.23 7.93 31.04
C ARG A 348 -24.82 7.35 31.04
N VAL A 349 -24.16 7.27 32.19
CA VAL A 349 -22.83 6.64 32.33
C VAL A 349 -22.90 5.17 31.93
N ALA A 350 -23.92 4.43 32.38
CA ALA A 350 -24.10 3.04 32.01
C ALA A 350 -24.26 2.86 30.49
N ARG A 351 -24.98 3.77 29.81
CA ARG A 351 -25.13 3.75 28.34
C ARG A 351 -23.81 4.06 27.63
N LEU A 352 -23.08 5.09 28.08
CA LEU A 352 -21.79 5.47 27.50
C LEU A 352 -20.72 4.38 27.67
N HIS A 353 -20.77 3.62 28.77
CA HIS A 353 -19.90 2.44 28.94
C HIS A 353 -20.35 1.22 28.15
N ALA A 354 -21.64 1.08 27.87
CA ALA A 354 -22.16 -0.02 27.05
C ALA A 354 -21.84 0.15 25.56
N ASP A 355 -21.69 1.40 25.10
CA ASP A 355 -21.34 1.74 23.72
C ASP A 355 -20.15 2.73 23.71
N PRO A 356 -18.94 2.24 23.99
CA PRO A 356 -17.75 3.06 24.05
C PRO A 356 -17.29 3.45 22.64
N VAL A 357 -17.01 4.74 22.45
CA VAL A 357 -16.37 5.23 21.22
C VAL A 357 -14.87 4.95 21.30
N SER A 358 -14.35 4.20 20.33
CA SER A 358 -12.91 3.90 20.25
C SER A 358 -12.11 5.17 19.99
N ARG A 359 -10.98 5.32 20.69
CA ARG A 359 -10.04 6.39 20.41
C ARG A 359 -9.41 6.17 19.05
N PRO A 360 -9.45 7.14 18.13
CA PRO A 360 -8.69 7.06 16.90
C PRO A 360 -7.19 6.96 17.18
N ALA A 361 -6.47 6.25 16.31
CA ALA A 361 -5.02 6.12 16.40
C ALA A 361 -4.32 7.49 16.41
N ASP A 362 -3.26 7.62 17.19
CA ASP A 362 -2.44 8.82 17.20
C ASP A 362 -1.67 8.94 15.87
N LEU A 363 -1.40 10.18 15.44
CA LEU A 363 -0.52 10.41 14.29
C LEU A 363 0.91 10.05 14.68
N LEU A 364 1.67 9.55 13.72
CA LEU A 364 3.09 9.29 13.92
C LEU A 364 3.82 10.58 14.30
N SER A 365 4.73 10.49 15.25
CA SER A 365 5.63 11.58 15.62
C SER A 365 6.98 10.99 16.06
N PHE A 366 8.06 11.50 15.52
CA PHE A 366 9.41 11.07 15.94
C PHE A 366 9.84 11.80 17.20
N SER A 367 10.38 11.06 18.16
CA SER A 367 10.86 11.62 19.43
C SER A 367 12.33 12.03 19.32
N PRO A 368 12.68 13.31 19.50
CA PRO A 368 14.08 13.73 19.49
C PRO A 368 14.81 13.31 20.79
N ALA A 369 16.09 12.97 20.68
CA ALA A 369 16.93 12.67 21.84
C ALA A 369 17.28 13.91 22.67
N PHE A 370 17.06 15.11 22.13
CA PHE A 370 17.44 16.38 22.76
C PHE A 370 16.43 16.82 23.80
N THR A 371 16.70 16.55 25.06
CA THR A 371 15.87 17.04 26.18
C THR A 371 16.38 18.34 26.80
N ASN A 372 17.53 18.90 26.40
CA ASN A 372 18.01 20.15 26.99
C ASN A 372 18.85 20.98 25.98
N ARG A 373 18.20 21.86 25.24
CA ARG A 373 18.84 23.08 24.83
C ARG A 373 18.99 23.95 26.07
N SER A 374 20.22 24.08 26.58
CA SER A 374 20.55 25.11 27.57
C SER A 374 20.01 26.45 27.07
N LEU A 375 19.08 27.05 27.83
CA LEU A 375 18.44 28.34 27.55
C LEU A 375 19.41 29.54 27.69
N VAL A 376 20.66 29.41 27.26
CA VAL A 376 21.58 30.51 27.14
C VAL A 376 22.00 30.60 25.67
N GLN A 377 21.06 31.09 24.86
CA GLN A 377 21.41 31.55 23.51
C GLN A 377 21.52 33.09 23.56
N ASP A 378 22.67 33.55 23.10
CA ASP A 378 22.84 34.94 22.70
C ASP A 378 21.82 35.23 21.57
N PRO A 379 20.92 36.20 21.72
CA PRO A 379 19.85 36.44 20.73
C PRO A 379 20.37 36.84 19.34
N ASP A 380 21.62 37.23 19.21
CA ASP A 380 22.25 37.70 17.98
C ASP A 380 23.21 36.67 17.33
N ALA A 381 23.42 35.49 17.91
CA ALA A 381 24.23 34.44 17.31
C ALA A 381 23.39 33.59 16.36
N MET A 382 23.74 33.51 15.08
CA MET A 382 23.22 32.50 14.16
C MET A 382 23.46 31.13 14.80
N PRO A 383 22.42 30.24 14.90
CA PRO A 383 22.59 28.95 15.54
C PRO A 383 23.59 28.12 14.72
N GLU A 384 24.80 27.92 15.23
CA GLU A 384 25.69 26.91 14.67
C GLU A 384 25.00 25.54 14.81
N GLN A 385 24.69 24.93 13.67
CA GLN A 385 24.13 23.59 13.64
C GLN A 385 25.16 22.61 14.24
N THR A 386 24.73 21.85 15.25
CA THR A 386 25.59 20.89 15.93
C THR A 386 26.01 19.77 14.96
N LEU A 387 27.30 19.53 14.79
CA LEU A 387 27.82 18.38 14.05
C LEU A 387 27.47 17.09 14.81
N LEU A 388 26.77 16.20 14.16
CA LEU A 388 26.34 14.92 14.73
C LEU A 388 27.25 13.77 14.31
N LEU A 389 27.60 13.73 13.01
CA LEU A 389 28.41 12.67 12.43
C LEU A 389 29.27 13.26 11.30
N ALA A 390 30.53 12.86 11.23
CA ALA A 390 31.44 13.19 10.13
C ALA A 390 32.14 11.93 9.64
N ALA A 391 32.25 11.79 8.34
CA ALA A 391 32.95 10.69 7.69
C ALA A 391 33.96 11.25 6.69
N HIS A 392 35.20 10.75 6.73
CA HIS A 392 36.29 11.23 5.88
C HIS A 392 37.05 10.08 5.25
N SER A 393 37.28 10.19 3.93
CA SER A 393 38.10 9.28 3.13
C SER A 393 37.71 7.80 3.28
N LEU A 394 36.40 7.51 3.37
CA LEU A 394 35.93 6.13 3.52
C LEU A 394 36.27 5.34 2.28
N ARG A 395 37.00 4.24 2.46
CA ARG A 395 37.31 3.29 1.39
C ARG A 395 37.10 1.86 1.87
N ASN A 396 36.29 1.13 1.12
CA ASN A 396 36.12 -0.29 1.31
C ASN A 396 36.07 -0.97 -0.05
N ARG A 397 36.82 -2.06 -0.24
CA ARG A 397 36.81 -2.81 -1.49
C ARG A 397 35.61 -3.73 -1.53
N ALA A 398 35.05 -3.89 -2.72
CA ALA A 398 34.02 -4.89 -2.95
C ALA A 398 34.50 -6.27 -2.51
N SER A 399 33.66 -6.98 -1.76
CA SER A 399 33.85 -8.38 -1.39
C SER A 399 32.64 -9.21 -1.80
N ILE A 400 32.74 -10.54 -1.70
CA ILE A 400 31.63 -11.42 -2.09
C ILE A 400 30.38 -11.03 -1.28
N GLY A 401 29.35 -10.52 -1.98
CA GLY A 401 28.08 -10.10 -1.41
C GLY A 401 28.05 -8.69 -0.80
N GLN A 402 29.14 -7.90 -0.93
CA GLN A 402 29.17 -6.50 -0.49
C GLN A 402 29.77 -5.62 -1.60
N PRO A 403 29.03 -4.58 -2.07
CA PRO A 403 29.57 -3.58 -2.99
C PRO A 403 30.72 -2.80 -2.33
N GLY A 404 31.62 -2.28 -3.15
CA GLY A 404 32.65 -1.34 -2.68
C GLY A 404 32.02 -0.06 -2.15
N LEU A 405 32.77 0.71 -1.37
CA LEU A 405 32.39 2.04 -0.90
C LEU A 405 33.56 2.99 -1.03
N LEU A 406 33.32 4.14 -1.63
CA LEU A 406 34.29 5.24 -1.74
C LEU A 406 33.53 6.55 -1.49
N LEU A 407 33.89 7.24 -0.42
CA LEU A 407 33.32 8.54 -0.03
C LEU A 407 34.44 9.45 0.46
N ASP A 408 34.57 10.63 -0.14
CA ASP A 408 35.62 11.58 0.25
C ASP A 408 35.30 12.27 1.57
N SER A 409 34.14 12.86 1.70
CA SER A 409 33.68 13.48 2.95
C SER A 409 32.17 13.58 3.01
N LEU A 410 31.63 13.44 4.23
CA LEU A 410 30.22 13.69 4.55
C LEU A 410 30.14 14.24 5.97
N GLU A 411 29.47 15.36 6.13
CA GLU A 411 29.17 15.94 7.44
C GLU A 411 27.66 16.01 7.63
N VAL A 412 27.18 15.45 8.72
CA VAL A 412 25.76 15.44 9.07
C VAL A 412 25.56 16.29 10.32
N ARG A 413 24.78 17.33 10.18
CA ARG A 413 24.46 18.30 11.24
C ARG A 413 23.00 18.16 11.70
N GLU A 414 22.72 18.69 12.87
CA GLU A 414 21.36 18.75 13.41
C GLU A 414 20.41 19.48 12.44
N GLY A 415 19.28 18.85 12.13
CA GLY A 415 18.30 19.38 11.18
C GLY A 415 18.56 19.06 9.71
N ASP A 416 19.70 18.46 9.38
CA ASP A 416 20.01 18.09 7.99
C ASP A 416 19.04 17.07 7.43
N ARG A 417 18.78 17.18 6.13
CA ARG A 417 17.96 16.26 5.34
C ARG A 417 18.80 15.78 4.16
N TRP A 418 19.14 14.50 4.15
CA TRP A 418 19.95 13.88 3.11
C TRP A 418 19.13 12.88 2.30
N LEU A 419 19.22 12.97 0.99
CA LEU A 419 18.68 12.00 0.05
C LEU A 419 19.84 11.23 -0.59
N ILE A 420 19.87 9.91 -0.39
CA ILE A 420 20.87 9.02 -0.96
C ILE A 420 20.24 8.35 -2.19
N ALA A 421 20.70 8.72 -3.37
CA ALA A 421 20.24 8.23 -4.66
C ALA A 421 21.28 7.29 -5.30
N GLY A 422 20.86 6.51 -6.28
CA GLY A 422 21.70 5.58 -7.04
C GLY A 422 20.96 4.33 -7.46
N SER A 423 21.50 3.61 -8.43
CA SER A 423 20.89 2.38 -8.97
C SER A 423 20.80 1.25 -7.93
N ASN A 424 20.00 0.23 -8.21
CA ASN A 424 19.92 -0.95 -7.34
C ASN A 424 21.27 -1.67 -7.31
N GLY A 425 21.71 -2.06 -6.10
CA GLY A 425 23.01 -2.69 -5.90
C GLY A 425 24.21 -1.73 -5.88
N ALA A 426 24.02 -0.42 -6.03
CA ALA A 426 25.11 0.56 -6.01
C ALA A 426 25.83 0.69 -4.65
N GLY A 427 25.24 0.22 -3.54
CA GLY A 427 25.85 0.29 -2.21
C GLY A 427 25.25 1.33 -1.26
N LYS A 428 24.02 1.82 -1.54
CA LYS A 428 23.31 2.79 -0.69
C LYS A 428 23.16 2.30 0.76
N THR A 429 22.64 1.10 0.96
CA THR A 429 22.54 0.45 2.28
C THR A 429 23.92 0.23 2.90
N THR A 430 24.94 -0.09 2.09
CA THR A 430 26.33 -0.24 2.56
C THR A 430 26.88 1.06 3.11
N LEU A 431 26.56 2.20 2.47
CA LEU A 431 26.91 3.52 2.99
C LEU A 431 26.26 3.78 4.35
N LEU A 432 24.94 3.53 4.51
CA LEU A 432 24.28 3.69 5.80
C LEU A 432 24.89 2.78 6.88
N ARG A 433 25.21 1.53 6.55
CA ARG A 433 25.85 0.58 7.46
C ARG A 433 27.26 1.03 7.87
N ALA A 434 28.01 1.62 6.94
CA ALA A 434 29.31 2.21 7.26
C ALA A 434 29.15 3.37 8.24
N LEU A 435 28.25 4.31 7.96
CA LEU A 435 27.97 5.46 8.81
C LEU A 435 27.48 5.07 10.21
N ALA A 436 26.75 3.94 10.31
CA ALA A 436 26.32 3.37 11.59
C ALA A 436 27.44 2.63 12.34
N GLY A 437 28.61 2.44 11.72
CA GLY A 437 29.73 1.69 12.33
C GLY A 437 29.53 0.18 12.40
N GLU A 438 28.66 -0.40 11.55
CA GLU A 438 28.30 -1.83 11.59
C GLU A 438 29.39 -2.76 11.02
N PHE A 439 30.35 -2.22 10.30
CA PHE A 439 31.48 -3.01 9.83
C PHE A 439 32.78 -2.21 9.85
N PRO A 440 33.96 -2.89 9.99
CA PRO A 440 35.24 -2.23 10.01
C PRO A 440 35.56 -1.65 8.62
N LEU A 441 36.00 -0.40 8.60
CA LEU A 441 36.48 0.26 7.41
C LEU A 441 37.92 -0.20 7.10
N GLN A 442 38.26 -0.31 5.81
CA GLN A 442 39.63 -0.58 5.38
C GLN A 442 40.51 0.68 5.46
N GLU A 443 39.95 1.83 5.07
CA GLU A 443 40.59 3.15 5.15
C GLU A 443 39.52 4.20 5.48
N GLY A 444 39.96 5.29 6.10
CA GLY A 444 39.11 6.41 6.50
C GLY A 444 38.65 6.34 7.95
N GLU A 445 37.97 7.37 8.37
CA GLU A 445 37.46 7.50 9.74
C GLU A 445 36.05 8.05 9.78
N ILE A 446 35.31 7.62 10.79
CA ILE A 446 33.97 8.14 11.11
C ILE A 446 34.03 8.67 12.54
N TRP A 447 33.67 9.92 12.68
CA TRP A 447 33.51 10.58 13.97
C TRP A 447 31.99 10.71 14.25
N GLY A 448 31.57 10.35 15.44
CA GLY A 448 30.23 10.58 15.95
C GLY A 448 30.25 11.38 17.24
N LYS A 449 29.24 12.22 17.44
CA LYS A 449 29.03 12.93 18.71
C LYS A 449 29.01 11.92 19.87
N PRO A 450 29.59 12.22 21.05
CA PRO A 450 29.39 11.36 22.23
C PRO A 450 27.91 11.08 22.51
N ASP A 451 27.58 9.83 22.81
CA ASP A 451 26.22 9.36 23.05
C ASP A 451 25.25 9.56 21.87
N LEU A 452 25.77 9.59 20.64
CA LEU A 452 24.97 9.66 19.41
C LEU A 452 23.98 8.49 19.34
N ARG A 453 22.69 8.80 19.17
CA ARG A 453 21.64 7.81 19.03
C ARG A 453 21.14 7.80 17.59
N ILE A 454 21.28 6.65 16.93
CA ILE A 454 20.82 6.44 15.57
C ILE A 454 19.61 5.49 15.64
N ALA A 455 18.45 5.96 15.19
CA ALA A 455 17.33 5.09 14.89
C ALA A 455 17.39 4.71 13.42
N TRP A 456 17.17 3.44 13.11
CA TRP A 456 17.30 2.93 11.76
C TRP A 456 16.11 2.09 11.35
N LEU A 457 15.40 2.55 10.30
CA LEU A 457 14.41 1.77 9.57
C LEU A 457 15.13 1.02 8.44
N ARG A 458 15.42 -0.27 8.65
CA ARG A 458 16.21 -1.11 7.74
C ARG A 458 15.40 -1.59 6.55
N GLN A 459 16.06 -1.94 5.44
CA GLN A 459 15.40 -2.54 4.27
C GLN A 459 14.82 -3.92 4.59
N GLU A 460 15.56 -4.75 5.32
CA GLU A 460 15.09 -6.06 5.81
C GLU A 460 14.90 -6.02 7.32
N PRO A 461 13.71 -6.42 7.80
CA PRO A 461 13.41 -6.44 9.23
C PRO A 461 14.36 -7.37 10.00
N ALA A 462 15.04 -6.85 11.01
CA ALA A 462 15.76 -7.67 11.97
C ALA A 462 14.73 -8.29 12.94
N GLY A 463 14.63 -9.61 13.00
CA GLY A 463 13.74 -10.30 13.92
C GLY A 463 14.43 -11.43 14.63
N GLU A 464 14.48 -11.41 15.97
CA GLU A 464 14.86 -12.56 16.75
C GLU A 464 13.77 -13.63 16.75
N ILE A 465 14.18 -14.89 16.53
CA ILE A 465 13.28 -16.03 16.45
C ILE A 465 12.87 -16.39 17.88
N GLY A 466 11.61 -16.16 18.25
CA GLY A 466 11.05 -16.70 19.50
C GLY A 466 10.31 -15.72 20.41
N SER A 467 10.45 -14.38 20.22
CA SER A 467 9.73 -13.38 21.01
C SER A 467 8.36 -13.04 20.39
N THR A 468 7.44 -12.56 21.22
CA THR A 468 6.19 -11.95 20.77
C THR A 468 6.47 -10.54 20.24
N LEU A 469 5.53 -9.98 19.48
CA LEU A 469 5.60 -8.61 18.99
C LEU A 469 5.78 -7.61 20.15
N LEU A 470 5.03 -7.80 21.24
CA LEU A 470 5.11 -6.94 22.42
C LEU A 470 6.49 -7.04 23.11
N GLU A 471 7.03 -8.26 23.28
CA GLU A 471 8.34 -8.46 23.89
C GLU A 471 9.45 -7.85 23.04
N ALA A 472 9.43 -8.06 21.73
CA ALA A 472 10.40 -7.49 20.82
C ALA A 472 10.37 -5.95 20.80
N PHE A 473 9.18 -5.34 20.85
CA PHE A 473 9.05 -3.90 20.93
C PHE A 473 9.54 -3.34 22.27
N ALA A 474 9.17 -3.98 23.39
CA ALA A 474 9.60 -3.59 24.73
C ALA A 474 11.13 -3.63 24.86
N GLU A 475 11.77 -4.66 24.30
CA GLU A 475 13.22 -4.81 24.25
C GLU A 475 13.88 -3.70 23.39
N ALA A 476 13.38 -3.49 22.18
CA ALA A 476 13.92 -2.50 21.23
C ALA A 476 13.77 -1.05 21.75
N THR A 477 12.72 -0.75 22.52
CA THR A 477 12.48 0.59 23.09
C THR A 477 12.95 0.73 24.54
N HIS A 478 13.52 -0.32 25.14
CA HIS A 478 13.91 -0.35 26.55
C HIS A 478 12.79 0.04 27.51
N SER A 479 11.53 -0.36 27.20
CA SER A 479 10.33 -0.03 27.97
C SER A 479 9.77 -1.25 28.70
N TYR A 480 8.94 -1.00 29.76
CA TYR A 480 8.22 -2.08 30.41
C TYR A 480 7.06 -2.57 29.53
N ALA A 481 6.72 -3.86 29.62
CA ALA A 481 5.69 -4.46 28.76
C ALA A 481 4.32 -3.75 28.80
N GLY A 482 3.94 -3.17 29.95
CA GLY A 482 2.70 -2.39 30.07
C GLY A 482 2.72 -1.11 29.26
N ASP A 483 3.81 -0.33 29.38
CA ASP A 483 4.00 0.94 28.67
C ASP A 483 4.19 0.68 27.16
N ALA A 484 4.90 -0.39 26.81
CA ALA A 484 5.09 -0.86 25.44
C ALA A 484 3.74 -1.20 24.76
N ALA A 485 2.86 -1.92 25.46
CA ALA A 485 1.54 -2.25 24.95
C ALA A 485 0.68 -1.01 24.73
N GLU A 486 0.68 -0.07 25.67
CA GLU A 486 -0.05 1.19 25.55
C GLU A 486 0.45 2.02 24.35
N THR A 487 1.78 2.12 24.18
CA THR A 487 2.41 2.84 23.07
C THR A 487 2.05 2.22 21.72
N LEU A 488 2.19 0.90 21.57
CA LEU A 488 1.86 0.19 20.31
C LEU A 488 0.39 0.37 19.92
N LEU A 489 -0.51 0.30 20.90
CA LEU A 489 -1.94 0.49 20.66
C LEU A 489 -2.28 1.96 20.37
N ALA A 490 -1.61 2.90 21.03
CA ALA A 490 -1.80 4.33 20.77
C ALA A 490 -1.38 4.73 19.34
N LEU A 491 -0.29 4.15 18.84
CA LEU A 491 0.16 4.36 17.45
C LEU A 491 -0.84 3.81 16.42
N GLY A 492 -1.75 2.90 16.81
CA GLY A 492 -2.75 2.33 15.93
C GLY A 492 -2.20 1.43 14.80
N LEU A 493 -0.92 1.05 14.91
CA LEU A 493 -0.26 0.18 13.92
C LEU A 493 -0.61 -1.29 14.12
N PHE A 494 -1.09 -1.65 15.32
CA PHE A 494 -1.43 -3.00 15.72
C PHE A 494 -2.73 -3.05 16.52
N SER A 495 -3.44 -4.18 16.41
CA SER A 495 -4.60 -4.48 17.24
C SER A 495 -4.17 -5.20 18.54
N PRO A 496 -5.01 -5.23 19.58
CA PRO A 496 -4.69 -5.99 20.80
C PRO A 496 -4.37 -7.47 20.58
N ARG A 497 -4.93 -8.08 19.52
CA ARG A 497 -4.68 -9.49 19.16
C ARG A 497 -3.30 -9.70 18.55
N ASP A 498 -2.73 -8.69 17.93
CA ASP A 498 -1.43 -8.77 17.26
C ASP A 498 -0.29 -8.79 18.29
N LEU A 499 -0.48 -8.21 19.49
CA LEU A 499 0.56 -8.09 20.52
C LEU A 499 1.12 -9.45 20.99
N GLU A 500 0.31 -10.51 20.94
CA GLU A 500 0.69 -11.88 21.33
C GLU A 500 1.25 -12.70 20.15
N LEU A 501 1.24 -12.16 18.93
CA LEU A 501 1.78 -12.86 17.77
C LEU A 501 3.30 -13.00 17.88
N GLN A 502 3.81 -14.17 17.53
CA GLN A 502 5.25 -14.39 17.46
C GLN A 502 5.84 -13.69 16.22
N MET A 503 7.02 -13.11 16.36
CA MET A 503 7.72 -12.37 15.31
C MET A 503 7.88 -13.17 14.01
N ASN A 504 8.09 -14.48 14.09
CA ASN A 504 8.21 -15.36 12.92
C ASN A 504 6.88 -15.61 12.19
N LYS A 505 5.73 -15.32 12.81
CA LYS A 505 4.40 -15.43 12.18
C LYS A 505 3.89 -14.13 11.58
N LEU A 506 4.59 -13.03 11.83
CA LEU A 506 4.21 -11.74 11.25
C LEU A 506 4.44 -11.72 9.74
N SER A 507 3.52 -11.12 9.02
CA SER A 507 3.73 -10.77 7.61
C SER A 507 4.86 -9.75 7.45
N VAL A 508 5.40 -9.63 6.24
CA VAL A 508 6.44 -8.62 5.94
C VAL A 508 5.96 -7.21 6.30
N GLY A 509 4.71 -6.86 5.95
CA GLY A 509 4.12 -5.57 6.27
C GLY A 509 3.93 -5.34 7.78
N GLN A 510 3.56 -6.38 8.55
CA GLN A 510 3.47 -6.27 10.01
C GLN A 510 4.84 -6.07 10.65
N ARG A 511 5.87 -6.78 10.18
CA ARG A 511 7.26 -6.55 10.62
C ARG A 511 7.71 -5.13 10.32
N ARG A 512 7.38 -4.62 9.12
CA ARG A 512 7.71 -3.24 8.74
C ARG A 512 7.02 -2.21 9.62
N ARG A 513 5.74 -2.40 9.96
CA ARG A 513 5.01 -1.56 10.92
C ARG A 513 5.65 -1.58 12.32
N MET A 514 6.16 -2.73 12.75
CA MET A 514 6.89 -2.86 14.01
C MET A 514 8.16 -2.00 14.02
N GLU A 515 8.95 -2.03 12.96
CA GLU A 515 10.16 -1.19 12.84
C GLU A 515 9.83 0.31 12.84
N VAL A 516 8.76 0.70 12.13
CA VAL A 516 8.26 2.09 12.19
C VAL A 516 7.89 2.46 13.62
N ALA A 517 7.17 1.58 14.34
CA ALA A 517 6.80 1.81 15.74
C ALA A 517 8.04 2.02 16.62
N VAL A 518 9.08 1.20 16.45
CA VAL A 518 10.35 1.34 17.18
C VAL A 518 11.01 2.66 16.82
N ALA A 519 11.12 2.99 15.53
CA ALA A 519 11.80 4.21 15.07
C ALA A 519 11.14 5.50 15.57
N VAL A 520 9.79 5.53 15.65
CA VAL A 520 9.06 6.72 16.15
C VAL A 520 9.07 6.81 17.67
N SER A 521 9.21 5.68 18.37
CA SER A 521 9.17 5.63 19.84
C SER A 521 10.54 5.83 20.48
N ALA A 522 11.63 5.44 19.80
CA ALA A 522 12.99 5.56 20.32
C ALA A 522 13.52 6.99 20.14
N PRO A 523 13.98 7.65 21.21
CA PRO A 523 14.65 8.95 21.08
C PRO A 523 15.92 8.84 20.23
N SER A 524 16.05 9.67 19.19
CA SER A 524 17.18 9.62 18.27
C SER A 524 17.69 11.01 17.90
N ASP A 525 18.99 11.11 17.57
CA ASP A 525 19.64 12.30 17.04
C ASP A 525 19.66 12.25 15.51
N ILE A 526 19.80 11.03 14.95
CA ILE A 526 19.80 10.77 13.51
C ILE A 526 18.81 9.65 13.20
N LEU A 527 18.04 9.81 12.13
CA LEU A 527 17.20 8.77 11.54
C LEU A 527 17.81 8.28 10.23
N PHE A 528 18.09 6.99 10.13
CA PHE A 528 18.40 6.31 8.89
C PHE A 528 17.14 5.62 8.36
N LEU A 529 16.73 5.99 7.16
CA LEU A 529 15.56 5.46 6.50
C LEU A 529 16.00 4.76 5.21
N ASP A 530 16.01 3.42 5.23
CA ASP A 530 16.41 2.61 4.08
C ASP A 530 15.14 2.02 3.44
N GLU A 531 14.76 2.56 2.27
CA GLU A 531 13.53 2.27 1.55
C GLU A 531 12.29 2.30 2.47
N PRO A 532 12.01 3.45 3.10
CA PRO A 532 10.97 3.55 4.13
C PRO A 532 9.56 3.30 3.61
N THR A 533 9.34 3.42 2.31
CA THR A 533 8.03 3.26 1.68
C THR A 533 7.67 1.82 1.37
N ASN A 534 8.66 0.92 1.32
CA ASN A 534 8.44 -0.48 0.96
C ASN A 534 7.56 -1.20 1.99
N HIS A 535 6.56 -1.93 1.51
CA HIS A 535 5.62 -2.74 2.32
C HIS A 535 4.76 -1.96 3.33
N LEU A 536 4.70 -0.63 3.22
CA LEU A 536 3.79 0.22 3.99
C LEU A 536 2.60 0.65 3.12
N SER A 537 1.46 0.90 3.76
CA SER A 537 0.34 1.51 3.07
C SER A 537 0.67 2.97 2.70
N PRO A 538 0.13 3.49 1.58
CA PRO A 538 0.35 4.87 1.18
C PRO A 538 0.02 5.90 2.27
N GLU A 539 -1.02 5.62 3.08
CA GLU A 539 -1.40 6.49 4.22
C GLU A 539 -0.33 6.55 5.30
N LEU A 540 0.24 5.39 5.66
CA LEU A 540 1.27 5.33 6.69
C LEU A 540 2.55 6.04 6.21
N VAL A 541 2.85 5.97 4.92
CA VAL A 541 3.96 6.72 4.32
C VAL A 541 3.72 8.22 4.39
N GLU A 542 2.50 8.71 4.08
CA GLU A 542 2.15 10.14 4.23
C GLU A 542 2.28 10.61 5.68
N GLN A 543 1.78 9.83 6.65
CA GLN A 543 1.92 10.15 8.07
C GLN A 543 3.39 10.21 8.50
N MET A 544 4.22 9.31 7.99
CA MET A 544 5.66 9.30 8.27
C MET A 544 6.35 10.53 7.68
N GLU A 545 6.03 10.93 6.44
CA GLU A 545 6.54 12.17 5.83
C GLU A 545 6.15 13.42 6.63
N ASP A 546 4.91 13.46 7.14
CA ASP A 546 4.44 14.56 7.98
C ASP A 546 5.14 14.59 9.34
N ALA A 547 5.32 13.43 9.97
CA ALA A 547 6.06 13.31 11.23
C ALA A 547 7.54 13.74 11.08
N LEU A 548 8.16 13.43 9.94
CA LEU A 548 9.56 13.84 9.64
C LEU A 548 9.70 15.34 9.44
N ARG A 549 8.62 16.06 9.08
CA ARG A 549 8.66 17.52 8.92
C ARG A 549 9.06 18.22 10.21
N ASP A 550 8.51 17.77 11.31
CA ASP A 550 8.68 18.39 12.62
C ASP A 550 9.83 17.77 13.43
N TYR A 551 10.50 16.75 12.87
CA TYR A 551 11.63 16.11 13.52
C TYR A 551 12.88 17.01 13.50
N PRO A 552 13.44 17.40 14.67
CA PRO A 552 14.55 18.35 14.75
C PRO A 552 15.91 17.72 14.46
N GLY A 553 16.07 16.40 14.56
CA GLY A 553 17.31 15.69 14.27
C GLY A 553 17.63 15.59 12.78
N ALA A 554 18.75 14.97 12.43
CA ALA A 554 19.11 14.73 11.04
C ALA A 554 18.37 13.50 10.47
N VAL A 555 18.08 13.51 9.17
CA VAL A 555 17.46 12.39 8.46
C VAL A 555 18.24 12.06 7.20
N LEU A 556 18.69 10.81 7.08
CA LEU A 556 19.31 10.26 5.89
C LEU A 556 18.36 9.24 5.28
N THR A 557 17.86 9.52 4.06
CA THR A 557 16.86 8.69 3.39
C THR A 557 17.41 8.07 2.11
N VAL A 558 17.33 6.77 2.01
CA VAL A 558 17.46 6.02 0.74
C VAL A 558 16.05 5.69 0.27
N THR A 559 15.65 6.16 -0.89
CA THR A 559 14.33 5.82 -1.44
C THR A 559 14.27 5.95 -2.95
N HIS A 560 13.47 5.07 -3.55
CA HIS A 560 13.06 5.12 -4.95
C HIS A 560 11.67 5.75 -5.13
N ASP A 561 10.95 6.10 -4.05
CA ASP A 561 9.65 6.76 -4.13
C ASP A 561 9.80 8.19 -4.69
N ARG A 562 9.33 8.37 -5.93
CA ARG A 562 9.43 9.63 -6.67
C ARG A 562 8.70 10.78 -5.96
N ARG A 563 7.54 10.51 -5.38
CA ARG A 563 6.76 11.51 -4.64
C ARG A 563 7.48 11.98 -3.37
N TRP A 564 8.12 11.04 -2.66
CA TRP A 564 8.99 11.38 -1.53
C TRP A 564 10.14 12.28 -1.96
N GLN A 565 10.83 11.90 -3.05
CA GLN A 565 11.94 12.70 -3.60
C GLN A 565 11.48 14.09 -4.04
N GLU A 566 10.37 14.20 -4.80
CA GLU A 566 9.80 15.46 -5.26
C GLU A 566 9.42 16.38 -4.08
N LYS A 567 8.75 15.85 -3.05
CA LYS A 567 8.40 16.61 -1.85
C LYS A 567 9.64 17.04 -1.04
N ALA A 568 10.64 16.18 -0.93
CA ALA A 568 11.87 16.49 -0.25
C ALA A 568 12.60 17.65 -0.94
N LEU A 569 12.72 17.60 -2.27
CA LEU A 569 13.37 18.63 -3.09
C LEU A 569 12.60 19.96 -3.12
N ALA A 570 11.28 19.91 -3.20
CA ALA A 570 10.45 21.12 -3.20
C ALA A 570 10.61 21.95 -1.91
N ARG A 571 11.07 21.33 -0.82
CA ARG A 571 11.35 22.00 0.47
C ARG A 571 12.67 22.78 0.50
N GLY A 572 13.56 22.62 -0.49
CA GLY A 572 14.73 23.51 -0.74
C GLY A 572 15.93 23.36 0.20
N SER A 573 15.91 22.43 1.16
CA SER A 573 17.02 22.22 2.12
C SER A 573 17.53 20.79 2.15
N VAL A 574 17.39 20.05 1.05
CA VAL A 574 17.80 18.65 0.96
C VAL A 574 19.15 18.55 0.26
N GLN A 575 20.12 17.98 0.96
CA GLN A 575 21.42 17.63 0.39
C GLN A 575 21.32 16.25 -0.26
N ARG A 576 22.13 15.99 -1.29
CA ARG A 576 22.11 14.74 -2.03
C ARG A 576 23.45 14.03 -1.96
N VAL A 577 23.40 12.71 -1.88
CA VAL A 577 24.52 11.83 -2.13
C VAL A 577 24.13 10.89 -3.26
N HIS A 578 24.87 10.91 -4.35
CA HIS A 578 24.71 9.97 -5.44
C HIS A 578 25.72 8.83 -5.30
N VAL A 579 25.22 7.58 -5.33
CA VAL A 579 26.06 6.38 -5.22
C VAL A 579 26.03 5.63 -6.56
N ASP A 580 27.19 5.53 -7.21
CA ASP A 580 27.37 4.82 -8.49
C ASP A 580 27.55 3.32 -8.30
N LEU A 581 27.35 2.52 -9.36
CA LEU A 581 27.52 1.06 -9.38
C LEU A 581 28.92 0.57 -8.93
N GLY A 582 29.93 1.44 -8.86
CA GLY A 582 31.25 1.16 -8.28
C GLY A 582 31.33 1.40 -6.78
N GLY A 583 30.24 1.82 -6.12
CA GLY A 583 30.22 2.21 -4.71
C GLY A 583 30.80 3.61 -4.46
N ILE A 584 31.00 4.42 -5.51
CA ILE A 584 31.48 5.80 -5.40
C ILE A 584 30.32 6.66 -4.94
N ALA A 585 30.44 7.25 -3.75
CA ALA A 585 29.44 8.17 -3.20
C ALA A 585 29.93 9.60 -3.37
N MET A 586 29.20 10.40 -4.13
CA MET A 586 29.47 11.82 -4.38
C MET A 586 28.41 12.67 -3.70
N VAL A 587 28.85 13.68 -2.94
CA VAL A 587 27.98 14.69 -2.36
C VAL A 587 27.68 15.73 -3.42
N GLU A 588 26.40 15.91 -3.75
CA GLU A 588 25.93 16.94 -4.66
C GLU A 588 25.62 18.22 -3.85
N CYS A 589 26.31 19.30 -4.18
CA CYS A 589 26.15 20.61 -3.52
C CYS A 589 24.99 21.42 -4.09
#